data_322cc8e4923d66159a8191051f9dcb9e
#
_entry.id   322cc8e4923d66159a8191051f9dcb9e
#
_cell.length_a   1.000
_cell.length_b   1.000
_cell.length_c   1.000
_cell.angle_alpha   90.00
_cell.angle_beta   90.00
_cell.angle_gamma   90.00
#
_symmetry.space_group_name_H-M   'P 1'
#
loop_
_entity.id
_entity.type
_entity.pdbx_description
1 polymer ?
#
loop_
_entity_poly.entity_id
_entity_poly.type
_entity_poly.pdbx_seq_one_letter_code
_entity_poly.pdbx_strand_id
1 'polypeptide(L)'
;MICSFDCIHDMVDPRGTLKVIREALANNGVYVWSEPNVSDQAHENRNPLGKAFHAISPLHCLTVSLAYNGEGLGTVIGEAGARTLAREAGFSSFEKLPIQNPFNQFFALRR
;
A
#
# COMPACT_ATOMS: atom_id res chain seq x y z
N MET A 1 2.52 15.96 8.96
CA MET A 1 1.79 14.79 8.44
C MET A 1 2.11 14.64 6.97
N ILE A 2 2.30 13.41 6.50
CA ILE A 2 2.45 13.06 5.07
C ILE A 2 1.30 12.11 4.74
N CYS A 3 0.76 12.17 3.52
CA CYS A 3 -0.31 11.27 3.08
C CYS A 3 0.00 10.76 1.67
N SER A 4 -0.37 9.50 1.40
CA SER A 4 -0.44 8.95 0.05
C SER A 4 -1.74 8.16 -0.14
N PHE A 5 -2.29 8.20 -1.34
CA PHE A 5 -3.56 7.58 -1.67
C PHE A 5 -3.40 6.79 -2.96
N ASP A 6 -3.57 5.48 -2.87
CA ASP A 6 -3.58 4.53 -4.00
C ASP A 6 -2.42 4.69 -4.98
N CYS A 7 -1.20 4.88 -4.48
CA CYS A 7 -0.05 5.15 -5.36
C CYS A 7 1.21 4.34 -5.03
N ILE A 8 1.38 3.87 -3.80
CA ILE A 8 2.61 3.15 -3.42
C ILE A 8 2.73 1.82 -4.18
N HIS A 9 1.62 1.13 -4.39
CA HIS A 9 1.59 -0.14 -5.10
C HIS A 9 1.92 -0.04 -6.60
N ASP A 10 1.83 1.16 -7.18
CA ASP A 10 2.16 1.44 -8.58
C ASP A 10 3.64 1.77 -8.79
N MET A 11 4.36 2.10 -7.73
CA MET A 11 5.71 2.64 -7.83
C MET A 11 6.72 1.59 -8.29
N VAL A 12 7.77 2.07 -8.96
CA VAL A 12 8.91 1.26 -9.38
C VAL A 12 9.70 0.78 -8.17
N ASP A 13 9.96 1.67 -7.21
CA ASP A 13 10.64 1.39 -5.95
C ASP A 13 9.77 1.81 -4.76
N PRO A 14 8.77 1.02 -4.38
CA PRO A 14 7.90 1.32 -3.25
C PRO A 14 8.65 1.30 -1.92
N ARG A 15 9.66 0.44 -1.78
CA ARG A 15 10.48 0.31 -0.56
C ARG A 15 11.35 1.54 -0.34
N GLY A 16 12.03 2.00 -1.39
CA GLY A 16 12.81 3.25 -1.35
C GLY A 16 11.91 4.45 -1.06
N THR A 17 10.75 4.53 -1.71
CA THR A 17 9.78 5.59 -1.47
C THR A 17 9.33 5.64 0.00
N LEU A 18 8.98 4.50 0.59
CA LEU A 18 8.57 4.42 1.99
C LEU A 18 9.69 4.83 2.95
N LYS A 19 10.96 4.48 2.64
CA LYS A 19 12.13 4.95 3.41
C LYS A 19 12.27 6.47 3.36
N VAL A 20 12.15 7.07 2.18
CA VAL A 20 12.21 8.53 2.00
C VAL A 20 11.08 9.22 2.77
N ILE A 21 9.85 8.69 2.68
CA ILE A 21 8.70 9.21 3.46
C ILE A 21 9.01 9.15 4.96
N ARG A 22 9.53 8.03 5.46
CA ARG A 22 9.90 7.87 6.87
C ARG A 22 10.96 8.88 7.29
N GLU A 23 11.99 9.09 6.46
CA GLU A 23 13.07 10.05 6.75
C GLU A 23 12.56 11.50 6.78
N ALA A 24 11.60 11.84 5.91
CA ALA A 24 10.97 13.15 5.84
C ALA A 24 10.00 13.44 6.98
N LEU A 25 9.54 12.42 7.73
CA LEU A 25 8.66 12.60 8.86
C LEU A 25 9.39 13.30 10.03
N ALA A 26 8.73 14.28 10.64
CA ALA A 26 9.14 14.79 11.95
C ALA A 26 9.06 13.68 13.02
N ASN A 27 9.80 13.83 14.13
CA ASN A 27 9.86 12.80 15.18
C ASN A 27 8.50 12.38 15.74
N ASN A 28 7.54 13.32 15.81
CA ASN A 28 6.16 13.09 16.24
C ASN A 28 5.17 13.06 15.04
N GLY A 29 5.69 12.95 13.82
CA GLY A 29 4.91 12.95 12.59
C GLY A 29 4.14 11.64 12.39
N VAL A 30 3.11 11.71 11.57
CA VAL A 30 2.35 10.55 11.12
C VAL A 30 2.31 10.51 9.60
N TYR A 31 2.50 9.34 9.06
CA TYR A 31 2.24 9.04 7.65
C TYR A 31 0.92 8.28 7.54
N VAL A 32 -0.01 8.82 6.78
CA VAL A 32 -1.28 8.17 6.45
C VAL A 32 -1.19 7.58 5.05
N TRP A 33 -1.31 6.27 5.00
CA TRP A 33 -1.20 5.48 3.78
C TRP A 33 -2.53 4.83 3.45
N SER A 34 -3.08 5.13 2.28
CA SER A 34 -4.30 4.51 1.76
C SER A 34 -3.97 3.56 0.62
N GLU A 35 -4.56 2.36 0.67
CA GLU A 35 -4.45 1.33 -0.35
C GLU A 35 -5.81 0.68 -0.62
N PRO A 36 -6.00 0.01 -1.76
CA PRO A 36 -7.22 -0.73 -2.05
C PRO A 36 -7.59 -1.69 -0.92
N ASN A 37 -8.89 -1.74 -0.61
CA ASN A 37 -9.42 -2.58 0.47
C ASN A 37 -9.57 -4.02 -0.01
N VAL A 38 -8.46 -4.71 -0.12
CA VAL A 38 -8.34 -6.11 -0.52
C VAL A 38 -7.47 -6.88 0.47
N SER A 39 -7.64 -8.19 0.50
CA SER A 39 -6.75 -9.09 1.23
C SER A 39 -5.57 -9.50 0.34
N ASP A 40 -4.42 -9.77 0.93
CA ASP A 40 -3.29 -10.43 0.29
C ASP A 40 -3.59 -11.91 -0.03
N GLN A 41 -4.68 -12.46 0.53
CA GLN A 41 -5.18 -13.81 0.25
C GLN A 41 -6.23 -13.77 -0.85
N ALA A 42 -5.90 -14.27 -2.05
CA ALA A 42 -6.79 -14.21 -3.21
C ALA A 42 -8.19 -14.82 -2.97
N HIS A 43 -8.28 -15.88 -2.15
CA HIS A 43 -9.54 -16.54 -1.85
C HIS A 43 -10.49 -15.70 -0.98
N GLU A 44 -10.01 -14.69 -0.28
CA GLU A 44 -10.81 -13.74 0.50
C GLU A 44 -11.41 -12.63 -0.36
N ASN A 45 -10.87 -12.39 -1.55
CA ASN A 45 -11.29 -11.36 -2.50
C ASN A 45 -12.40 -11.83 -3.46
N ARG A 46 -13.31 -12.71 -3.03
CA ARG A 46 -14.37 -13.27 -3.89
C ARG A 46 -15.55 -12.35 -4.15
N ASN A 47 -15.62 -11.21 -3.46
CA ASN A 47 -16.63 -10.18 -3.70
C ASN A 47 -16.38 -9.42 -5.02
N PRO A 48 -17.40 -8.70 -5.57
CA PRO A 48 -17.26 -7.99 -6.84
C PRO A 48 -16.09 -7.00 -6.88
N LEU A 49 -15.86 -6.28 -5.78
CA LEU A 49 -14.80 -5.28 -5.69
C LEU A 49 -13.41 -5.91 -5.67
N GLY A 50 -13.23 -6.97 -4.88
CA GLY A 50 -11.98 -7.74 -4.88
C GLY A 50 -11.64 -8.31 -6.27
N LYS A 51 -12.64 -8.85 -6.98
CA LYS A 51 -12.47 -9.31 -8.36
C LYS A 51 -12.07 -8.19 -9.31
N ALA A 52 -12.68 -7.00 -9.16
CA ALA A 52 -12.34 -5.84 -9.97
C ALA A 52 -10.89 -5.40 -9.75
N PHE A 53 -10.43 -5.31 -8.50
CA PHE A 53 -9.03 -4.96 -8.19
C PHE A 53 -8.03 -6.01 -8.71
N HIS A 54 -8.36 -7.30 -8.61
CA HIS A 54 -7.54 -8.36 -9.20
C HIS A 54 -7.45 -8.25 -10.73
N ALA A 55 -8.51 -7.81 -11.40
CA ALA A 55 -8.51 -7.62 -12.85
C ALA A 55 -7.76 -6.33 -13.26
N ILE A 56 -7.89 -5.25 -12.51
CA ILE A 56 -7.24 -3.97 -12.79
C ILE A 56 -5.72 -4.06 -12.55
N SER A 57 -5.29 -4.81 -11.54
CA SER A 57 -3.88 -4.92 -11.18
C SER A 57 -2.97 -5.30 -12.37
N PRO A 58 -3.20 -6.40 -13.11
CA PRO A 58 -2.37 -6.76 -14.26
C PRO A 58 -2.59 -5.85 -15.48
N LEU A 59 -3.72 -5.12 -15.55
CA LEU A 59 -4.00 -4.21 -16.67
C LEU A 59 -3.31 -2.86 -16.51
N HIS A 60 -2.98 -2.45 -15.30
CA HIS A 60 -2.39 -1.12 -15.02
C HIS A 60 -1.28 -1.20 -13.97
N CYS A 61 -1.60 -1.36 -12.69
CA CYS A 61 -0.68 -1.15 -11.58
C CYS A 61 0.56 -2.05 -11.63
N LEU A 62 0.36 -3.34 -11.79
CA LEU A 62 1.44 -4.32 -11.90
C LEU A 62 2.30 -4.08 -13.14
N THR A 63 1.65 -3.92 -14.29
CA THR A 63 2.35 -3.78 -15.59
C THR A 63 3.08 -2.46 -15.72
N VAL A 64 2.55 -1.37 -15.18
CA VAL A 64 3.25 -0.06 -15.15
C VAL A 64 4.54 -0.18 -14.35
N SER A 65 4.49 -0.72 -13.13
CA SER A 65 5.70 -0.92 -12.32
C SER A 65 6.72 -1.79 -13.05
N LEU A 66 6.30 -2.94 -13.58
CA LEU A 66 7.19 -3.88 -14.29
C LEU A 66 7.78 -3.30 -15.58
N ALA A 67 7.03 -2.46 -16.31
CA ALA A 67 7.51 -1.80 -17.53
C ALA A 67 8.74 -0.91 -17.29
N TYR A 68 8.89 -0.40 -16.08
CA TYR A 68 10.03 0.40 -15.64
C TYR A 68 11.03 -0.38 -14.74
N ASN A 69 11.01 -1.73 -14.83
CA ASN A 69 11.84 -2.63 -14.01
C ASN A 69 11.60 -2.49 -12.50
N GLY A 70 10.39 -2.15 -12.10
CA GLY A 70 9.98 -2.05 -10.71
C GLY A 70 9.63 -3.39 -10.06
N GLU A 71 9.31 -3.34 -8.76
CA GLU A 71 8.98 -4.54 -7.97
C GLU A 71 7.69 -5.24 -8.39
N GLY A 72 6.77 -4.51 -9.04
CA GLY A 72 5.52 -5.08 -9.51
C GLY A 72 4.59 -5.55 -8.38
N LEU A 73 4.39 -4.73 -7.35
CA LEU A 73 3.49 -5.08 -6.23
C LEU A 73 2.04 -5.26 -6.71
N GLY A 74 1.57 -4.31 -7.54
CA GLY A 74 0.20 -4.27 -8.02
C GLY A 74 -0.80 -3.90 -6.93
N THR A 75 -2.07 -3.82 -7.31
CA THR A 75 -3.18 -3.33 -6.48
C THR A 75 -3.48 -4.19 -5.25
N VAL A 76 -3.05 -5.45 -5.23
CA VAL A 76 -3.52 -6.48 -4.29
C VAL A 76 -2.46 -6.80 -3.23
N ILE A 77 -1.85 -5.78 -2.64
CA ILE A 77 -0.84 -5.99 -1.58
C ILE A 77 -1.44 -6.37 -0.22
N GLY A 78 -2.69 -6.00 0.04
CA GLY A 78 -3.37 -6.26 1.29
C GLY A 78 -2.72 -5.62 2.52
N GLU A 79 -3.32 -5.84 3.69
CA GLU A 79 -2.78 -5.31 4.96
C GLU A 79 -1.45 -5.97 5.33
N ALA A 80 -1.33 -7.29 5.14
CA ALA A 80 -0.12 -8.03 5.53
C ALA A 80 1.09 -7.61 4.68
N GLY A 81 0.90 -7.40 3.38
CA GLY A 81 1.92 -6.86 2.49
C GLY A 81 2.33 -5.43 2.88
N ALA A 82 1.36 -4.56 3.10
CA ALA A 82 1.61 -3.18 3.52
C ALA A 82 2.38 -3.12 4.86
N ARG A 83 2.00 -3.94 5.83
CA ARG A 83 2.69 -4.05 7.13
C ARG A 83 4.14 -4.52 6.97
N THR A 84 4.38 -5.46 6.07
CA THR A 84 5.74 -5.95 5.78
C THR A 84 6.60 -4.85 5.17
N LEU A 85 6.10 -4.14 4.16
CA LEU A 85 6.79 -3.02 3.53
C LEU A 85 7.10 -1.91 4.54
N ALA A 86 6.15 -1.56 5.40
CA ALA A 86 6.33 -0.56 6.45
C ALA A 86 7.45 -0.94 7.42
N ARG A 87 7.47 -2.20 7.87
CA ARG A 87 8.52 -2.72 8.75
C ARG A 87 9.90 -2.67 8.09
N GLU A 88 10.00 -3.07 6.82
CA GLU A 88 11.25 -3.05 6.06
C GLU A 88 11.75 -1.64 5.77
N ALA A 89 10.84 -0.67 5.63
CA ALA A 89 11.18 0.74 5.55
C ALA A 89 11.61 1.33 6.90
N GLY A 90 11.42 0.60 8.01
CA GLY A 90 11.89 0.97 9.34
C GLY A 90 10.89 1.83 10.14
N PHE A 91 9.60 1.86 9.79
CA PHE A 91 8.59 2.49 10.62
C PHE A 91 8.47 1.77 11.97
N SER A 92 8.36 2.55 13.05
CA SER A 92 8.27 2.02 14.42
C SER A 92 6.87 1.50 14.77
N SER A 93 5.83 2.02 14.09
CA SER A 93 4.46 1.55 14.27
C SER A 93 3.69 1.51 12.96
N PHE A 94 2.75 0.59 12.89
CA PHE A 94 1.80 0.43 11.79
C PHE A 94 0.44 0.08 12.40
N GLU A 95 -0.53 0.93 12.21
CA GLU A 95 -1.90 0.78 12.72
C GLU A 95 -2.90 0.89 11.57
N LYS A 96 -3.82 -0.07 11.46
CA LYS A 96 -4.95 0.04 10.57
C LYS A 96 -6.01 0.92 11.21
N LEU A 97 -6.34 2.00 10.53
CA LEU A 97 -7.37 2.94 11.01
C LEU A 97 -8.77 2.34 10.88
N PRO A 98 -9.66 2.54 11.87
CA PRO A 98 -11.02 2.00 11.86
C PRO A 98 -11.96 2.81 10.95
N ILE A 99 -11.50 3.14 9.75
CA ILE A 99 -12.27 3.87 8.75
C ILE A 99 -12.99 2.86 7.87
N GLN A 100 -14.31 2.88 7.92
CA GLN A 100 -15.14 2.02 7.06
C GLN A 100 -15.26 2.64 5.66
N ASN A 101 -14.53 2.06 4.72
CA ASN A 101 -14.60 2.44 3.30
C ASN A 101 -14.56 1.16 2.45
N PRO A 102 -15.51 0.97 1.50
CA PRO A 102 -15.54 -0.23 0.69
C PRO A 102 -14.36 -0.34 -0.29
N PHE A 103 -13.79 0.80 -0.73
CA PHE A 103 -12.75 0.85 -1.75
C PHE A 103 -11.35 0.85 -1.18
N ASN A 104 -11.14 1.51 -0.04
CA ASN A 104 -9.82 1.75 0.54
C ASN A 104 -9.74 1.30 2.00
N GLN A 105 -8.56 0.85 2.38
CA GLN A 105 -8.12 0.68 3.75
C GLN A 105 -7.02 1.71 4.06
N PHE A 106 -6.96 2.13 5.31
CA PHE A 106 -6.10 3.23 5.74
C PHE A 106 -5.19 2.79 6.87
N PHE A 107 -3.94 3.19 6.79
CA PHE A 107 -2.93 2.87 7.78
C PHE A 107 -2.28 4.15 8.29
N ALA A 108 -2.02 4.19 9.60
CA ALA A 108 -1.22 5.23 10.23
C ALA A 108 0.14 4.64 10.63
N LEU A 109 1.21 5.27 10.18
CA LEU A 109 2.58 4.86 10.44
C LEU A 109 3.34 5.98 11.15
N ARG A 110 4.24 5.60 12.05
CA ARG A 110 5.13 6.52 12.75
C ARG A 110 6.58 6.11 12.54
N ARG A 111 7.44 7.15 12.63
CA ARG A 111 8.90 7.00 12.49
C ARG A 111 9.52 6.15 13.61
#